data_965c66b823c5946368ae3799012fd224
#
_entry.id   965c66b823c5946368ae3799012fd224
#
_cell.length_a   1.000
_cell.length_b   1.000
_cell.length_c   1.000
_cell.angle_alpha   90.00
_cell.angle_beta   90.00
_cell.angle_gamma   90.00
#
_symmetry.space_group_name_H-M   'P 1'
#
loop_
_entity.id
_entity.type
_entity.pdbx_description
1 polymer ?
#
loop_
_entity_poly.entity_id
_entity_poly.type
_entity_poly.pdbx_seq_one_letter_code
_entity_poly.pdbx_strand_id
1 'polypeptide(L)'
;MKISLTSDFAGSTGDPTLSLKALAEAGFTNVMWCHHWCDDFLYGTHEIDYLKSIFKEYGLALSDIHGSQGVEKCWHSPVEYCRKAGVELVANRIEMLREMDGDGTIMMHVPFFNAGGQDEAARKVVQDHFDALCRSLDELMPLLEKADTAISAENMWLDSWELIEKLLARYPANRLGICYDSGHGNANANKQMDHLERNKGRLIALHLDDNDGTGDQHQPPYYATVDWDRLAGIIAASSYKRELSFELSMMNTPFRVADLTAVQQPYEARLAFARDAHERCVRFAEAVGMGK
;
A
#
# COMPACT_ATOMS: atom_id res chain seq x y z
N MET A 1 -1.88 15.62 14.05
CA MET A 1 -1.67 15.20 12.64
C MET A 1 -1.49 13.68 12.65
N LYS A 2 -2.22 12.96 11.79
CA LYS A 2 -2.08 11.50 11.68
C LYS A 2 -1.24 11.17 10.44
N ILE A 3 -0.17 10.43 10.65
CA ILE A 3 0.68 9.86 9.60
C ILE A 3 0.92 8.40 9.93
N SER A 4 0.94 7.54 8.91
CA SER A 4 1.27 6.12 9.05
C SER A 4 2.52 5.76 8.27
N LEU A 5 3.24 4.77 8.75
CA LEU A 5 4.36 4.17 8.04
C LEU A 5 4.12 2.67 7.89
N THR A 6 4.65 2.11 6.80
CA THR A 6 4.60 0.67 6.54
C THR A 6 5.29 -0.12 7.66
N SER A 7 4.68 -1.25 8.04
CA SER A 7 5.22 -2.14 9.09
C SER A 7 6.51 -2.85 8.66
N ASP A 8 6.73 -2.99 7.37
CA ASP A 8 7.83 -3.78 6.79
C ASP A 8 9.03 -2.94 6.34
N PHE A 9 9.13 -1.69 6.75
CA PHE A 9 10.25 -0.80 6.39
C PHE A 9 11.64 -1.41 6.65
N ALA A 10 11.73 -2.40 7.54
CA ALA A 10 12.93 -3.16 7.85
C ALA A 10 12.78 -4.66 7.58
N GLY A 11 11.79 -5.06 6.77
CA GLY A 11 11.56 -6.43 6.34
C GLY A 11 10.12 -6.89 6.45
N SER A 12 9.65 -7.61 5.42
CA SER A 12 8.25 -8.00 5.22
C SER A 12 7.84 -9.31 5.92
N THR A 13 8.76 -9.94 6.65
CA THR A 13 8.50 -11.22 7.36
C THR A 13 9.14 -11.23 8.73
N GLY A 14 8.78 -12.18 9.56
CA GLY A 14 9.31 -12.35 10.91
C GLY A 14 8.56 -11.53 11.96
N ASP A 15 9.18 -11.39 13.14
CA ASP A 15 8.57 -10.69 14.28
C ASP A 15 8.60 -9.15 14.06
N PRO A 16 7.44 -8.48 13.98
CA PRO A 16 7.37 -7.04 13.73
C PRO A 16 7.67 -6.19 14.98
N THR A 17 7.81 -6.78 16.16
CA THR A 17 7.86 -6.07 17.45
C THR A 17 8.89 -4.94 17.47
N LEU A 18 10.13 -5.20 17.01
CA LEU A 18 11.18 -4.17 17.00
C LEU A 18 10.88 -3.03 16.02
N SER A 19 10.27 -3.33 14.87
CA SER A 19 9.87 -2.32 13.90
C SER A 19 8.74 -1.46 14.45
N LEU A 20 7.69 -2.06 15.01
CA LEU A 20 6.55 -1.34 15.61
C LEU A 20 6.98 -0.48 16.79
N LYS A 21 7.87 -0.99 17.66
CA LYS A 21 8.47 -0.22 18.73
C LYS A 21 9.21 1.00 18.22
N ALA A 22 10.04 0.85 17.17
CA ALA A 22 10.78 1.95 16.57
C ALA A 22 9.84 3.02 15.98
N LEU A 23 8.74 2.63 15.34
CA LEU A 23 7.72 3.54 14.84
C LEU A 23 7.10 4.37 15.97
N ALA A 24 6.65 3.72 17.04
CA ALA A 24 6.04 4.39 18.18
C ALA A 24 7.02 5.37 18.85
N GLU A 25 8.27 4.96 19.09
CA GLU A 25 9.32 5.82 19.69
C GLU A 25 9.77 6.97 18.77
N ALA A 26 9.58 6.84 17.45
CA ALA A 26 9.82 7.92 16.49
C ALA A 26 8.66 8.93 16.41
N GLY A 27 7.48 8.59 16.95
CA GLY A 27 6.31 9.47 16.99
C GLY A 27 5.18 9.11 16.02
N PHE A 28 5.28 7.99 15.30
CA PHE A 28 4.15 7.49 14.52
C PHE A 28 3.07 6.96 15.45
N THR A 29 1.81 7.21 15.10
CA THR A 29 0.63 6.72 15.84
C THR A 29 -0.17 5.70 15.05
N ASN A 30 0.08 5.64 13.75
CA ASN A 30 -0.64 4.79 12.81
C ASN A 30 0.35 3.94 12.01
N VAL A 31 -0.08 2.74 11.63
CA VAL A 31 0.71 1.76 10.87
C VAL A 31 -0.09 1.26 9.69
N MET A 32 0.52 1.29 8.51
CA MET A 32 0.07 0.54 7.34
C MET A 32 0.68 -0.86 7.42
N TRP A 33 -0.14 -1.89 7.38
CA TRP A 33 0.32 -3.27 7.56
C TRP A 33 0.72 -3.91 6.24
N CYS A 34 2.02 -4.22 6.07
CA CYS A 34 2.59 -4.82 4.86
C CYS A 34 3.29 -6.17 5.08
N HIS A 35 3.29 -6.72 6.31
CA HIS A 35 3.88 -8.03 6.52
C HIS A 35 3.14 -9.11 5.73
N HIS A 36 3.91 -10.02 5.10
CA HIS A 36 3.40 -11.15 4.33
C HIS A 36 2.49 -10.76 3.14
N TRP A 37 2.73 -9.57 2.52
CA TRP A 37 1.95 -9.14 1.38
C TRP A 37 2.23 -9.93 0.09
N CYS A 38 3.44 -10.52 -0.05
CA CYS A 38 3.87 -11.22 -1.26
C CYS A 38 4.00 -12.74 -1.08
N ASP A 39 3.29 -13.32 -0.11
CA ASP A 39 3.29 -14.76 0.13
C ASP A 39 1.88 -15.32 0.41
N ASP A 40 1.78 -16.64 0.60
CA ASP A 40 0.52 -17.35 0.80
C ASP A 40 0.07 -17.41 2.27
N PHE A 41 0.62 -16.54 3.14
CA PHE A 41 0.33 -16.54 4.58
C PHE A 41 -1.09 -16.07 4.90
N LEU A 42 -1.78 -16.82 5.76
CA LEU A 42 -3.09 -16.47 6.32
C LEU A 42 -2.93 -16.13 7.81
N TYR A 43 -3.45 -14.97 8.21
CA TYR A 43 -3.53 -14.59 9.63
C TYR A 43 -4.67 -15.34 10.30
N GLY A 44 -4.35 -16.15 11.30
CA GLY A 44 -5.33 -16.76 12.19
C GLY A 44 -5.58 -15.91 13.44
N THR A 45 -6.51 -16.34 14.27
CA THR A 45 -6.86 -15.64 15.53
C THR A 45 -5.64 -15.43 16.43
N HIS A 46 -4.74 -16.40 16.50
CA HIS A 46 -3.56 -16.32 17.37
C HIS A 46 -2.61 -15.20 16.93
N GLU A 47 -2.32 -15.10 15.63
CA GLU A 47 -1.47 -14.05 15.07
C GLU A 47 -2.13 -12.68 15.24
N ILE A 48 -3.42 -12.57 14.99
CA ILE A 48 -4.17 -11.31 15.13
C ILE A 48 -4.18 -10.86 16.61
N ASP A 49 -4.42 -11.75 17.56
CA ASP A 49 -4.40 -11.43 18.98
C ASP A 49 -3.00 -11.00 19.45
N TYR A 50 -1.95 -11.64 18.93
CA TYR A 50 -0.57 -11.23 19.19
C TYR A 50 -0.31 -9.81 18.67
N LEU A 51 -0.71 -9.50 17.43
CA LEU A 51 -0.56 -8.16 16.86
C LEU A 51 -1.35 -7.11 17.64
N LYS A 52 -2.59 -7.39 18.04
CA LYS A 52 -3.37 -6.50 18.92
C LYS A 52 -2.64 -6.18 20.20
N SER A 53 -1.97 -7.17 20.80
CA SER A 53 -1.22 -6.95 22.05
C SER A 53 -0.05 -5.98 21.84
N ILE A 54 0.69 -6.09 20.74
CA ILE A 54 1.81 -5.20 20.39
C ILE A 54 1.31 -3.79 20.06
N PHE A 55 0.27 -3.68 19.23
CA PHE A 55 -0.33 -2.39 18.89
C PHE A 55 -0.81 -1.65 20.14
N LYS A 56 -1.45 -2.36 21.06
CA LYS A 56 -1.89 -1.81 22.35
C LYS A 56 -0.70 -1.40 23.23
N GLU A 57 0.35 -2.22 23.31
CA GLU A 57 1.55 -1.95 24.11
C GLU A 57 2.22 -0.65 23.67
N TYR A 58 2.32 -0.42 22.36
CA TYR A 58 3.00 0.76 21.81
C TYR A 58 2.07 1.93 21.47
N GLY A 59 0.76 1.80 21.74
CA GLY A 59 -0.21 2.86 21.45
C GLY A 59 -0.38 3.16 19.95
N LEU A 60 -0.22 2.14 19.10
CA LEU A 60 -0.38 2.24 17.66
C LEU A 60 -1.80 1.88 17.22
N ALA A 61 -2.25 2.45 16.12
CA ALA A 61 -3.50 2.11 15.45
C ALA A 61 -3.21 1.55 14.06
N LEU A 62 -4.01 0.59 13.60
CA LEU A 62 -3.95 0.06 12.25
C LEU A 62 -4.67 1.03 11.30
N SER A 63 -4.00 1.42 10.22
CA SER A 63 -4.59 2.17 9.12
C SER A 63 -5.04 1.22 8.00
N ASP A 64 -4.29 1.19 6.91
CA ASP A 64 -4.54 0.33 5.77
C ASP A 64 -3.78 -1.00 5.90
N ILE A 65 -4.23 -2.00 5.15
CA ILE A 65 -3.49 -3.25 4.97
C ILE A 65 -3.10 -3.37 3.50
N HIS A 66 -1.81 -3.61 3.24
CA HIS A 66 -1.38 -4.10 1.95
C HIS A 66 -1.93 -5.51 1.77
N GLY A 67 -2.82 -5.67 0.81
CA GLY A 67 -3.46 -6.95 0.53
C GLY A 67 -2.46 -7.93 -0.05
N SER A 68 -2.66 -9.22 0.22
CA SER A 68 -1.72 -10.23 -0.20
C SER A 68 -1.98 -10.73 -1.61
N GLN A 69 -0.91 -10.84 -2.38
CA GLN A 69 -0.85 -11.58 -3.62
C GLN A 69 0.27 -12.61 -3.50
N GLY A 70 -0.10 -13.85 -3.21
CA GLY A 70 0.84 -14.96 -3.03
C GLY A 70 1.41 -15.48 -4.35
N VAL A 71 2.35 -16.41 -4.25
CA VAL A 71 3.02 -17.03 -5.41
C VAL A 71 2.03 -17.81 -6.27
N GLU A 72 1.14 -18.61 -5.65
CA GLU A 72 0.11 -19.38 -6.33
C GLU A 72 -1.29 -18.82 -6.09
N LYS A 73 -1.50 -18.11 -5.00
CA LYS A 73 -2.78 -17.50 -4.61
C LYS A 73 -2.88 -16.09 -5.18
N CYS A 74 -3.35 -15.97 -6.41
CA CYS A 74 -3.40 -14.71 -7.15
C CYS A 74 -4.83 -14.36 -7.54
N TRP A 75 -5.38 -13.33 -6.92
CA TRP A 75 -6.78 -12.89 -7.05
C TRP A 75 -7.21 -12.48 -8.47
N HIS A 76 -6.26 -12.19 -9.35
CA HIS A 76 -6.54 -11.89 -10.75
C HIS A 76 -6.08 -12.99 -11.73
N SER A 77 -5.79 -14.21 -11.22
CA SER A 77 -5.38 -15.31 -12.08
C SER A 77 -6.52 -15.79 -12.99
N PRO A 78 -6.28 -15.99 -14.29
CA PRO A 78 -7.24 -16.66 -15.17
C PRO A 78 -7.47 -18.14 -14.78
N VAL A 79 -6.52 -18.74 -14.04
CA VAL A 79 -6.62 -20.11 -13.52
C VAL A 79 -7.49 -20.10 -12.28
N GLU A 80 -8.70 -20.67 -12.37
CA GLU A 80 -9.78 -20.51 -11.39
C GLU A 80 -9.41 -20.95 -9.96
N TYR A 81 -8.67 -22.05 -9.77
CA TYR A 81 -8.26 -22.44 -8.42
C TYR A 81 -7.24 -21.47 -7.80
N CYS A 82 -6.33 -20.90 -8.59
CA CYS A 82 -5.40 -19.86 -8.13
C CYS A 82 -6.14 -18.57 -7.77
N ARG A 83 -7.13 -18.19 -8.60
CA ARG A 83 -7.99 -17.03 -8.35
C ARG A 83 -8.76 -17.18 -7.05
N LYS A 84 -9.43 -18.32 -6.85
CA LYS A 84 -10.18 -18.62 -5.62
C LYS A 84 -9.31 -18.56 -4.39
N ALA A 85 -8.12 -19.15 -4.44
CA ALA A 85 -7.16 -19.09 -3.35
C ALA A 85 -6.66 -17.65 -3.11
N GLY A 86 -6.51 -16.83 -4.16
CA GLY A 86 -6.21 -15.41 -4.05
C GLY A 86 -7.33 -14.60 -3.40
N VAL A 87 -8.59 -14.91 -3.73
CA VAL A 87 -9.76 -14.32 -3.03
C VAL A 87 -9.74 -14.65 -1.54
N GLU A 88 -9.36 -15.88 -1.15
CA GLU A 88 -9.20 -16.25 0.26
C GLU A 88 -8.16 -15.40 0.98
N LEU A 89 -7.01 -15.12 0.34
CA LEU A 89 -5.99 -14.23 0.91
C LEU A 89 -6.53 -12.81 1.14
N VAL A 90 -7.21 -12.23 0.14
CA VAL A 90 -7.78 -10.88 0.27
C VAL A 90 -8.87 -10.86 1.35
N ALA A 91 -9.75 -11.87 1.38
CA ALA A 91 -10.77 -12.01 2.41
C ALA A 91 -10.18 -12.09 3.82
N ASN A 92 -9.06 -12.81 4.00
CA ASN A 92 -8.34 -12.87 5.26
C ASN A 92 -7.83 -11.49 5.72
N ARG A 93 -7.36 -10.66 4.80
CA ARG A 93 -6.92 -9.29 5.11
C ARG A 93 -8.09 -8.38 5.48
N ILE A 94 -9.25 -8.55 4.84
CA ILE A 94 -10.47 -7.81 5.20
C ILE A 94 -10.93 -8.17 6.62
N GLU A 95 -10.94 -9.45 6.97
CA GLU A 95 -11.29 -9.89 8.32
C GLU A 95 -10.25 -9.42 9.36
N MET A 96 -8.95 -9.47 9.04
CA MET A 96 -7.89 -8.94 9.90
C MET A 96 -8.08 -7.45 10.18
N LEU A 97 -8.35 -6.63 9.14
CA LEU A 97 -8.60 -5.19 9.30
C LEU A 97 -9.74 -4.95 10.29
N ARG A 98 -10.85 -5.67 10.11
CA ARG A 98 -12.03 -5.57 11.00
C ARG A 98 -11.72 -6.00 12.43
N GLU A 99 -11.00 -7.12 12.61
CA GLU A 99 -10.68 -7.63 13.96
C GLU A 99 -9.69 -6.75 14.71
N MET A 100 -8.82 -6.04 13.98
CA MET A 100 -7.87 -5.09 14.57
C MET A 100 -8.43 -3.66 14.71
N ASP A 101 -9.75 -3.48 14.50
CA ASP A 101 -10.41 -2.16 14.55
C ASP A 101 -9.77 -1.11 13.61
N GLY A 102 -9.21 -1.57 12.48
CA GLY A 102 -8.67 -0.69 11.45
C GLY A 102 -9.78 0.04 10.69
N ASP A 103 -9.57 1.31 10.40
CA ASP A 103 -10.55 2.18 9.71
C ASP A 103 -10.21 2.42 8.22
N GLY A 104 -9.26 1.65 7.71
CA GLY A 104 -8.66 1.81 6.40
C GLY A 104 -9.25 0.97 5.28
N THR A 105 -8.41 0.75 4.28
CA THR A 105 -8.71 -0.03 3.08
C THR A 105 -7.78 -1.22 2.96
N ILE A 106 -8.14 -2.17 2.09
CA ILE A 106 -7.22 -3.19 1.63
C ILE A 106 -6.64 -2.72 0.30
N MET A 107 -5.36 -2.32 0.31
CA MET A 107 -4.67 -1.96 -0.90
C MET A 107 -4.32 -3.22 -1.70
N MET A 108 -4.55 -3.19 -3.00
CA MET A 108 -4.28 -4.31 -3.90
C MET A 108 -3.63 -3.83 -5.18
N HIS A 109 -2.58 -4.53 -5.60
CA HIS A 109 -2.04 -4.38 -6.94
C HIS A 109 -3.07 -4.79 -7.99
N VAL A 110 -3.24 -3.96 -9.01
CA VAL A 110 -3.94 -4.38 -10.22
C VAL A 110 -2.97 -5.14 -11.13
N PRO A 111 -3.49 -6.01 -12.03
CA PRO A 111 -2.63 -6.60 -13.04
C PRO A 111 -1.90 -5.51 -13.81
N PHE A 112 -0.59 -5.63 -13.91
CA PHE A 112 0.21 -4.79 -14.79
C PHE A 112 0.98 -5.70 -15.75
N PHE A 113 1.00 -5.32 -17.01
CA PHE A 113 1.66 -6.08 -18.05
C PHE A 113 2.64 -5.17 -18.74
N ASN A 114 3.83 -5.71 -19.03
CA ASN A 114 4.74 -5.04 -19.95
C ASN A 114 3.99 -4.79 -21.25
N ALA A 115 3.73 -3.52 -21.55
CA ALA A 115 3.08 -3.07 -22.78
C ALA A 115 3.89 -3.36 -24.06
N GLY A 116 4.93 -4.20 -23.96
CA GLY A 116 5.79 -4.62 -25.05
C GLY A 116 5.10 -5.48 -26.12
N GLY A 117 3.87 -5.93 -25.89
CA GLY A 117 3.08 -6.66 -26.85
C GLY A 117 1.76 -5.95 -27.10
N GLN A 118 1.67 -5.12 -28.14
CA GLN A 118 0.39 -4.59 -28.60
C GLN A 118 -0.34 -5.56 -29.55
N ASP A 119 0.12 -6.79 -29.67
CA ASP A 119 -0.51 -7.80 -30.48
C ASP A 119 -1.81 -8.34 -29.80
N GLU A 120 -2.60 -9.06 -30.58
CA GLU A 120 -3.89 -9.59 -30.11
C GLU A 120 -3.72 -10.58 -28.96
N ALA A 121 -2.64 -11.36 -28.93
CA ALA A 121 -2.36 -12.33 -27.89
C ALA A 121 -2.06 -11.64 -26.55
N ALA A 122 -1.25 -10.58 -26.54
CA ALA A 122 -0.94 -9.81 -25.34
C ALA A 122 -2.21 -9.11 -24.79
N ARG A 123 -3.00 -8.50 -25.67
CA ARG A 123 -4.29 -7.89 -25.25
C ARG A 123 -5.25 -8.91 -24.65
N LYS A 124 -5.29 -10.11 -25.21
CA LYS A 124 -6.12 -11.20 -24.66
C LYS A 124 -5.65 -11.58 -23.25
N VAL A 125 -4.36 -11.72 -23.01
CA VAL A 125 -3.83 -12.02 -21.66
C VAL A 125 -4.28 -10.95 -20.66
N VAL A 126 -4.12 -9.67 -20.98
CA VAL A 126 -4.57 -8.57 -20.12
C VAL A 126 -6.07 -8.67 -19.84
N GLN A 127 -6.88 -8.94 -20.87
CA GLN A 127 -8.34 -9.06 -20.73
C GLN A 127 -8.72 -10.28 -19.86
N ASP A 128 -8.08 -11.43 -20.04
CA ASP A 128 -8.36 -12.63 -19.26
C ASP A 128 -8.06 -12.40 -17.75
N HIS A 129 -6.98 -11.69 -17.43
CA HIS A 129 -6.66 -11.29 -16.06
C HIS A 129 -7.63 -10.23 -15.50
N PHE A 130 -8.03 -9.26 -16.31
CA PHE A 130 -9.02 -8.26 -15.91
C PHE A 130 -10.39 -8.89 -15.62
N ASP A 131 -10.81 -9.82 -16.45
CA ASP A 131 -12.07 -10.55 -16.24
C ASP A 131 -12.02 -11.43 -14.97
N ALA A 132 -10.86 -12.04 -14.69
CA ALA A 132 -10.63 -12.77 -13.46
C ALA A 132 -10.66 -11.84 -12.23
N LEU A 133 -10.02 -10.67 -12.31
CA LEU A 133 -10.05 -9.64 -11.29
C LEU A 133 -11.48 -9.18 -10.98
N CYS A 134 -12.27 -8.91 -12.02
CA CYS A 134 -13.66 -8.52 -11.84
C CYS A 134 -14.47 -9.62 -11.12
N ARG A 135 -14.30 -10.90 -11.46
CA ARG A 135 -14.96 -12.01 -10.74
C ARG A 135 -14.54 -12.05 -9.27
N SER A 136 -13.27 -11.79 -8.97
CA SER A 136 -12.77 -11.75 -7.59
C SER A 136 -13.36 -10.59 -6.79
N LEU A 137 -13.44 -9.41 -7.38
CA LEU A 137 -14.09 -8.25 -6.78
C LEU A 137 -15.58 -8.51 -6.54
N ASP A 138 -16.29 -9.08 -7.52
CA ASP A 138 -17.71 -9.42 -7.37
C ASP A 138 -17.95 -10.41 -6.20
N GLU A 139 -17.02 -11.37 -5.97
CA GLU A 139 -17.07 -12.29 -4.82
C GLU A 139 -16.73 -11.63 -3.49
N LEU A 140 -15.86 -10.60 -3.49
CA LEU A 140 -15.46 -9.89 -2.27
C LEU A 140 -16.45 -8.80 -1.85
N MET A 141 -17.32 -8.30 -2.75
CA MET A 141 -18.24 -7.20 -2.43
C MET A 141 -19.09 -7.42 -1.17
N PRO A 142 -19.73 -8.60 -0.96
CA PRO A 142 -20.50 -8.80 0.27
C PRO A 142 -19.67 -8.74 1.55
N LEU A 143 -18.39 -9.14 1.49
CA LEU A 143 -17.48 -9.08 2.62
C LEU A 143 -17.03 -7.64 2.89
N LEU A 144 -16.73 -6.87 1.85
CA LEU A 144 -16.41 -5.43 1.95
C LEU A 144 -17.60 -4.64 2.53
N GLU A 145 -18.83 -4.97 2.14
CA GLU A 145 -20.04 -4.37 2.70
C GLU A 145 -20.18 -4.68 4.20
N LYS A 146 -20.00 -5.94 4.58
CA LYS A 146 -20.10 -6.40 5.97
C LYS A 146 -19.03 -5.78 6.86
N ALA A 147 -17.80 -5.62 6.33
CA ALA A 147 -16.67 -5.04 7.05
C ALA A 147 -16.64 -3.50 7.01
N ASP A 148 -17.56 -2.87 6.25
CA ASP A 148 -17.60 -1.44 5.95
C ASP A 148 -16.25 -0.86 5.49
N THR A 149 -15.57 -1.60 4.62
CA THR A 149 -14.28 -1.20 4.03
C THR A 149 -14.32 -1.24 2.51
N ALA A 150 -13.20 -0.90 1.87
CA ALA A 150 -13.05 -0.85 0.42
C ALA A 150 -11.71 -1.48 -0.02
N ILE A 151 -11.65 -1.87 -1.29
CA ILE A 151 -10.40 -2.13 -1.99
C ILE A 151 -9.87 -0.81 -2.55
N SER A 152 -8.60 -0.51 -2.32
CA SER A 152 -7.88 0.57 -2.99
C SER A 152 -6.94 -0.03 -4.03
N ALA A 153 -7.24 0.25 -5.31
CA ALA A 153 -6.46 -0.23 -6.44
C ALA A 153 -5.23 0.67 -6.65
N GLU A 154 -4.04 0.07 -6.63
CA GLU A 154 -2.79 0.82 -6.70
C GLU A 154 -2.31 1.00 -8.13
N ASN A 155 -1.79 2.19 -8.44
CA ASN A 155 -1.06 2.43 -9.68
C ASN A 155 0.33 1.79 -9.62
N MET A 156 0.64 0.98 -10.61
CA MET A 156 1.95 0.34 -10.75
C MET A 156 2.90 1.20 -11.60
N TRP A 157 4.21 0.96 -11.51
CA TRP A 157 5.22 1.67 -12.33
C TRP A 157 5.08 1.44 -13.83
N LEU A 158 4.42 0.37 -14.25
CA LEU A 158 3.94 0.20 -15.62
C LEU A 158 2.52 0.75 -15.73
N ASP A 159 2.10 1.15 -16.93
CA ASP A 159 0.80 1.77 -17.13
C ASP A 159 -0.35 0.82 -16.76
N SER A 160 -0.90 1.05 -15.59
CA SER A 160 -2.06 0.32 -15.02
C SER A 160 -3.35 1.16 -15.03
N TRP A 161 -3.26 2.44 -15.42
CA TRP A 161 -4.35 3.39 -15.28
C TRP A 161 -5.57 3.05 -16.13
N GLU A 162 -5.39 2.47 -17.31
CA GLU A 162 -6.52 2.01 -18.13
C GLU A 162 -7.38 0.98 -17.37
N LEU A 163 -6.74 0.04 -16.66
CA LEU A 163 -7.45 -0.96 -15.85
C LEU A 163 -8.09 -0.33 -14.62
N ILE A 164 -7.38 0.56 -13.94
CA ILE A 164 -7.92 1.28 -12.77
C ILE A 164 -9.17 2.07 -13.18
N GLU A 165 -9.13 2.85 -14.26
CA GLU A 165 -10.27 3.64 -14.73
C GLU A 165 -11.46 2.76 -15.12
N LYS A 166 -11.24 1.57 -15.72
CA LYS A 166 -12.28 0.58 -15.96
C LYS A 166 -12.92 0.05 -14.66
N LEU A 167 -12.10 -0.21 -13.64
CA LEU A 167 -12.59 -0.63 -12.31
C LEU A 167 -13.41 0.48 -11.64
N LEU A 168 -12.93 1.72 -11.69
CA LEU A 168 -13.64 2.88 -11.13
C LEU A 168 -15.00 3.11 -11.79
N ALA A 169 -15.12 2.82 -13.08
CA ALA A 169 -16.38 2.91 -13.81
C ALA A 169 -17.36 1.78 -13.46
N ARG A 170 -16.86 0.60 -13.09
CA ARG A 170 -17.65 -0.59 -12.78
C ARG A 170 -18.13 -0.66 -11.34
N TYR A 171 -17.30 -0.25 -10.38
CA TYR A 171 -17.55 -0.45 -8.96
C TYR A 171 -17.87 0.85 -8.21
N PRO A 172 -18.72 0.79 -7.16
CA PRO A 172 -19.15 1.97 -6.42
C PRO A 172 -18.00 2.57 -5.61
N ALA A 173 -18.00 3.90 -5.47
CA ALA A 173 -16.92 4.66 -4.83
C ALA A 173 -16.68 4.34 -3.35
N ASN A 174 -17.69 3.81 -2.67
CA ASN A 174 -17.59 3.39 -1.27
C ASN A 174 -17.04 1.97 -1.09
N ARG A 175 -16.72 1.25 -2.17
CA ARG A 175 -16.17 -0.13 -2.12
C ARG A 175 -14.92 -0.32 -2.97
N LEU A 176 -14.64 0.60 -3.90
CA LEU A 176 -13.41 0.59 -4.68
C LEU A 176 -12.97 2.02 -4.99
N GLY A 177 -11.71 2.31 -4.74
CA GLY A 177 -11.08 3.58 -5.08
C GLY A 177 -9.62 3.40 -5.46
N ILE A 178 -8.86 4.48 -5.42
CA ILE A 178 -7.46 4.54 -5.80
C ILE A 178 -6.59 4.52 -4.55
N CYS A 179 -5.56 3.69 -4.53
CA CYS A 179 -4.34 3.93 -3.80
C CYS A 179 -3.35 4.59 -4.75
N TYR A 180 -2.84 5.77 -4.40
CA TYR A 180 -1.80 6.39 -5.21
C TYR A 180 -0.43 6.17 -4.59
N ASP A 181 0.39 5.43 -5.34
CA ASP A 181 1.81 5.26 -5.05
C ASP A 181 2.62 6.31 -5.82
N SER A 182 3.38 7.12 -5.07
CA SER A 182 4.14 8.23 -5.62
C SER A 182 5.45 7.80 -6.27
N GLY A 183 6.07 6.74 -5.76
CA GLY A 183 7.26 6.15 -6.36
C GLY A 183 6.97 5.47 -7.69
N HIS A 184 5.91 4.67 -7.76
CA HIS A 184 5.41 4.12 -9.02
C HIS A 184 5.06 5.24 -10.02
N GLY A 185 4.45 6.32 -9.53
CA GLY A 185 4.15 7.49 -10.36
C GLY A 185 5.40 8.16 -10.92
N ASN A 186 6.46 8.27 -10.11
CA ASN A 186 7.74 8.89 -10.49
C ASN A 186 8.55 8.03 -11.46
N ALA A 187 8.47 6.71 -11.40
CA ALA A 187 9.12 5.81 -12.35
C ALA A 187 8.73 6.11 -13.81
N ASN A 188 7.62 6.81 -14.05
CA ASN A 188 7.17 7.36 -15.31
C ASN A 188 7.36 8.88 -15.43
N ALA A 189 8.40 9.42 -14.83
CA ALA A 189 8.71 10.86 -14.84
C ALA A 189 7.52 11.72 -14.35
N ASN A 190 6.87 11.31 -13.27
CA ASN A 190 5.69 11.94 -12.65
C ASN A 190 4.44 12.08 -13.58
N LYS A 191 4.42 11.43 -14.73
CA LYS A 191 3.27 11.52 -15.65
C LYS A 191 1.99 10.93 -15.10
N GLN A 192 2.09 9.99 -14.15
CA GLN A 192 0.92 9.39 -13.52
C GLN A 192 0.15 10.36 -12.61
N MET A 193 0.76 11.47 -12.18
CA MET A 193 0.05 12.53 -11.46
C MET A 193 -1.08 13.17 -12.27
N ASP A 194 -1.01 13.17 -13.61
CA ASP A 194 -2.11 13.66 -14.46
C ASP A 194 -3.34 12.74 -14.34
N HIS A 195 -3.13 11.43 -14.21
CA HIS A 195 -4.20 10.47 -13.96
C HIS A 195 -4.79 10.64 -12.56
N LEU A 196 -3.93 10.79 -11.55
CA LEU A 196 -4.39 11.07 -10.18
C LEU A 196 -5.22 12.35 -10.13
N GLU A 197 -4.78 13.43 -10.76
CA GLU A 197 -5.48 14.71 -10.75
C GLU A 197 -6.87 14.61 -11.38
N ARG A 198 -7.01 13.87 -12.49
CA ARG A 198 -8.33 13.61 -13.11
C ARG A 198 -9.26 12.77 -12.24
N ASN A 199 -8.69 11.83 -11.47
CA ASN A 199 -9.43 10.84 -10.69
C ASN A 199 -9.39 11.10 -9.17
N LYS A 200 -8.91 12.27 -8.72
CA LYS A 200 -8.70 12.60 -7.30
C LYS A 200 -9.95 12.49 -6.40
N GLY A 201 -11.14 12.52 -6.99
CA GLY A 201 -12.39 12.26 -6.29
C GLY A 201 -12.60 10.79 -5.89
N ARG A 202 -11.73 9.89 -6.36
CA ARG A 202 -11.74 8.45 -6.05
C ARG A 202 -10.51 8.02 -5.23
N LEU A 203 -9.68 8.96 -4.78
CA LEU A 203 -8.52 8.71 -3.94
C LEU A 203 -8.98 8.31 -2.52
N ILE A 204 -8.61 7.10 -2.06
CA ILE A 204 -9.00 6.56 -0.76
C ILE A 204 -7.82 5.98 0.04
N ALA A 205 -6.66 5.79 -0.58
CA ALA A 205 -5.42 5.36 0.07
C ALA A 205 -4.21 6.01 -0.59
N LEU A 206 -3.09 6.01 0.12
CA LEU A 206 -1.82 6.56 -0.33
C LEU A 206 -0.68 5.62 0.04
N HIS A 207 0.24 5.40 -0.90
CA HIS A 207 1.57 4.87 -0.68
C HIS A 207 2.57 5.96 -1.09
N LEU A 208 3.06 6.70 -0.12
CA LEU A 208 3.93 7.84 -0.36
C LEU A 208 5.38 7.44 -0.12
N ASP A 209 6.17 7.55 -1.14
CA ASP A 209 7.61 7.29 -1.13
C ASP A 209 8.30 8.08 -2.23
N ASP A 210 9.63 8.08 -2.22
CA ASP A 210 10.47 8.75 -3.21
C ASP A 210 11.39 7.77 -3.92
N ASN A 211 11.79 8.12 -5.12
CA ASN A 211 12.84 7.45 -5.89
C ASN A 211 13.45 8.39 -6.94
N ASP A 212 14.53 7.96 -7.55
CA ASP A 212 15.24 8.74 -8.58
C ASP A 212 14.70 8.51 -10.02
N GLY A 213 13.56 7.83 -10.14
CA GLY A 213 12.94 7.50 -11.43
C GLY A 213 13.51 6.25 -12.12
N THR A 214 14.51 5.58 -11.53
CA THR A 214 15.14 4.39 -12.13
C THR A 214 14.55 3.07 -11.62
N GLY A 215 13.75 3.10 -10.56
CA GLY A 215 13.13 1.92 -9.97
C GLY A 215 12.34 2.24 -8.71
N ASP A 216 11.73 1.21 -8.18
CA ASP A 216 10.95 1.24 -6.96
C ASP A 216 11.87 1.17 -5.75
N GLN A 217 12.20 2.34 -5.17
CA GLN A 217 13.23 2.46 -4.13
C GLN A 217 12.65 2.68 -2.73
N HIS A 218 11.39 3.04 -2.61
CA HIS A 218 10.70 3.30 -1.33
C HIS A 218 11.50 4.23 -0.39
N GLN A 219 12.10 5.30 -0.93
CA GLN A 219 12.88 6.26 -0.15
C GLN A 219 11.98 7.24 0.60
N PRO A 220 12.44 7.80 1.74
CA PRO A 220 11.69 8.85 2.43
C PRO A 220 11.45 10.10 1.55
N PRO A 221 10.38 10.86 1.82
CA PRO A 221 10.09 12.09 1.10
C PRO A 221 11.29 13.05 1.03
N TYR A 222 11.47 13.69 -0.14
CA TYR A 222 12.56 14.64 -0.42
C TYR A 222 13.97 14.03 -0.47
N TYR A 223 14.07 12.71 -0.63
CA TYR A 223 15.36 12.06 -0.89
C TYR A 223 15.76 12.13 -2.35
N ALA A 224 14.80 12.17 -3.27
CA ALA A 224 15.07 12.05 -4.70
C ALA A 224 14.20 13.00 -5.55
N THR A 225 13.38 12.50 -6.50
CA THR A 225 12.88 13.32 -7.60
C THR A 225 11.36 13.41 -7.74
N VAL A 226 10.59 12.84 -6.82
CA VAL A 226 9.13 13.02 -6.81
C VAL A 226 8.78 14.51 -6.67
N ASP A 227 7.83 14.98 -7.48
CA ASP A 227 7.31 16.36 -7.40
C ASP A 227 6.34 16.50 -6.21
N TRP A 228 6.93 16.63 -5.01
CA TRP A 228 6.20 16.69 -3.75
C TRP A 228 5.26 17.90 -3.65
N ASP A 229 5.62 19.04 -4.24
CA ASP A 229 4.78 20.25 -4.21
C ASP A 229 3.52 20.06 -5.05
N ARG A 230 3.66 19.49 -6.25
CA ARG A 230 2.52 19.14 -7.09
C ARG A 230 1.62 18.10 -6.42
N LEU A 231 2.23 17.03 -5.88
CA LEU A 231 1.50 15.96 -5.21
C LEU A 231 0.72 16.49 -4.00
N ALA A 232 1.32 17.35 -3.18
CA ALA A 232 0.65 18.00 -2.06
C ALA A 232 -0.59 18.78 -2.52
N GLY A 233 -0.47 19.54 -3.61
CA GLY A 233 -1.58 20.30 -4.19
C GLY A 233 -2.73 19.38 -4.67
N ILE A 234 -2.42 18.27 -5.30
CA ILE A 234 -3.44 17.31 -5.76
C ILE A 234 -4.15 16.64 -4.57
N ILE A 235 -3.39 16.17 -3.56
CA ILE A 235 -3.97 15.54 -2.36
C ILE A 235 -4.86 16.55 -1.61
N ALA A 236 -4.40 17.78 -1.39
CA ALA A 236 -5.16 18.83 -0.72
C ALA A 236 -6.49 19.14 -1.43
N ALA A 237 -6.49 19.07 -2.77
CA ALA A 237 -7.67 19.30 -3.62
C ALA A 237 -8.54 18.06 -3.84
N SER A 238 -8.15 16.90 -3.28
CA SER A 238 -8.86 15.63 -3.45
C SER A 238 -9.99 15.42 -2.43
N SER A 239 -10.73 14.32 -2.58
CA SER A 239 -11.68 13.85 -1.57
C SER A 239 -11.02 13.17 -0.37
N TYR A 240 -9.72 12.91 -0.42
CA TYR A 240 -8.97 12.22 0.63
C TYR A 240 -8.94 13.02 1.94
N LYS A 241 -9.31 12.37 3.05
CA LYS A 241 -9.41 13.02 4.39
C LYS A 241 -8.80 12.18 5.50
N ARG A 242 -8.12 11.09 5.12
CA ARG A 242 -7.48 10.17 6.07
C ARG A 242 -6.03 10.58 6.33
N GLU A 243 -5.33 9.81 7.16
CA GLU A 243 -3.90 9.99 7.40
C GLU A 243 -3.06 9.82 6.13
N LEU A 244 -1.95 10.55 6.07
CA LEU A 244 -0.97 10.31 5.01
C LEU A 244 -0.20 9.04 5.32
N SER A 245 -0.25 8.10 4.40
CA SER A 245 0.38 6.79 4.53
C SER A 245 1.63 6.71 3.67
N PHE A 246 2.74 6.29 4.28
CA PHE A 246 4.04 6.22 3.64
C PHE A 246 4.53 4.79 3.56
N GLU A 247 4.95 4.38 2.36
CA GLU A 247 5.53 3.07 2.10
C GLU A 247 7.05 3.21 1.91
N LEU A 248 7.78 3.10 3.02
CA LEU A 248 9.21 3.38 3.01
C LEU A 248 10.04 2.15 3.35
N SER A 249 11.23 2.08 2.78
CA SER A 249 12.22 1.04 3.09
C SER A 249 13.52 1.67 3.59
N MET A 250 14.01 1.23 4.74
CA MET A 250 15.34 1.62 5.22
C MET A 250 16.48 1.05 4.39
N MET A 251 16.20 0.01 3.59
CA MET A 251 17.22 -0.74 2.86
C MET A 251 17.91 0.07 1.74
N ASN A 252 17.22 1.10 1.22
CA ASN A 252 17.74 2.02 0.21
C ASN A 252 18.17 3.37 0.80
N THR A 253 18.58 3.38 2.06
CA THR A 253 18.98 4.59 2.79
C THR A 253 20.32 4.40 3.51
N PRO A 254 20.98 5.49 3.97
CA PRO A 254 22.19 5.42 4.76
C PRO A 254 22.04 4.73 6.14
N PHE A 255 20.81 4.46 6.58
CA PHE A 255 20.54 3.81 7.87
C PHE A 255 20.71 2.29 7.81
N ARG A 256 20.75 1.73 6.60
CA ARG A 256 21.02 0.29 6.42
C ARG A 256 22.42 -0.04 6.96
N VAL A 257 22.47 -1.03 7.85
CA VAL A 257 23.76 -1.65 8.20
C VAL A 257 24.11 -2.63 7.09
N ALA A 258 25.27 -2.40 6.45
CA ALA A 258 25.77 -3.25 5.37
C ALA A 258 25.92 -4.71 5.84
N ASP A 259 25.83 -5.64 4.90
CA ASP A 259 25.95 -7.10 5.13
C ASP A 259 24.89 -7.75 6.02
N LEU A 260 23.90 -6.97 6.51
CA LEU A 260 22.74 -7.51 7.21
C LEU A 260 21.50 -7.53 6.29
N THR A 261 20.72 -8.60 6.41
CA THR A 261 19.38 -8.66 5.76
C THR A 261 18.41 -7.68 6.42
N ALA A 262 17.28 -7.42 5.78
CA ALA A 262 16.27 -6.54 6.30
C ALA A 262 15.83 -6.91 7.73
N VAL A 263 15.51 -8.18 7.98
CA VAL A 263 15.08 -8.66 9.30
C VAL A 263 16.20 -8.64 10.37
N GLN A 264 17.47 -8.59 9.96
CA GLN A 264 18.63 -8.54 10.86
C GLN A 264 19.05 -7.11 11.23
N GLN A 265 18.45 -6.08 10.64
CA GLN A 265 18.80 -4.70 10.96
C GLN A 265 18.59 -4.42 12.45
N PRO A 266 19.60 -3.85 13.15
CA PRO A 266 19.52 -3.65 14.59
C PRO A 266 18.49 -2.57 14.94
N TYR A 267 17.98 -2.63 16.18
CA TYR A 267 16.97 -1.71 16.67
C TYR A 267 17.36 -0.24 16.54
N GLU A 268 18.58 0.12 16.87
CA GLU A 268 19.09 1.49 16.80
C GLU A 268 19.07 2.04 15.37
N ALA A 269 19.35 1.19 14.37
CA ALA A 269 19.27 1.57 12.96
C ALA A 269 17.81 1.77 12.52
N ARG A 270 16.91 0.88 12.95
CA ARG A 270 15.45 1.01 12.70
C ARG A 270 14.91 2.30 13.32
N LEU A 271 15.27 2.61 14.56
CA LEU A 271 14.85 3.82 15.26
C LEU A 271 15.40 5.08 14.62
N ALA A 272 16.68 5.07 14.22
CA ALA A 272 17.29 6.21 13.53
C ALA A 272 16.60 6.49 12.18
N PHE A 273 16.34 5.46 11.40
CA PHE A 273 15.54 5.57 10.16
C PHE A 273 14.14 6.11 10.43
N ALA A 274 13.42 5.51 11.39
CA ALA A 274 12.04 5.90 11.70
C ALA A 274 11.93 7.37 12.13
N ARG A 275 12.93 7.91 12.85
CA ARG A 275 12.98 9.33 13.22
C ARG A 275 13.20 10.25 12.03
N ASP A 276 14.17 9.96 11.14
CA ASP A 276 14.37 10.74 9.90
C ASP A 276 13.12 10.68 9.01
N ALA A 277 12.54 9.49 8.85
CA ALA A 277 11.30 9.31 8.10
C ALA A 277 10.16 10.16 8.71
N HIS A 278 9.97 10.13 10.03
CA HIS A 278 8.92 10.89 10.70
C HIS A 278 9.05 12.41 10.44
N GLU A 279 10.25 12.98 10.57
CA GLU A 279 10.48 14.40 10.30
C GLU A 279 10.07 14.78 8.88
N ARG A 280 10.41 13.96 7.89
CA ARG A 280 10.08 14.18 6.47
C ARG A 280 8.60 14.02 6.18
N CYS A 281 7.97 13.00 6.76
CA CYS A 281 6.53 12.78 6.66
C CYS A 281 5.73 13.94 7.26
N VAL A 282 6.16 14.47 8.40
CA VAL A 282 5.57 15.68 9.02
C VAL A 282 5.71 16.87 8.10
N ARG A 283 6.88 17.12 7.53
CA ARG A 283 7.10 18.21 6.57
C ARG A 283 6.15 18.12 5.38
N PHE A 284 5.95 16.93 4.82
CA PHE A 284 5.02 16.75 3.70
C PHE A 284 3.56 16.97 4.14
N ALA A 285 3.19 16.48 5.31
CA ALA A 285 1.84 16.68 5.85
C ALA A 285 1.51 18.18 6.08
N GLU A 286 2.49 18.97 6.49
CA GLU A 286 2.36 20.42 6.57
C GLU A 286 2.14 21.06 5.20
N ALA A 287 2.86 20.59 4.17
CA ALA A 287 2.69 21.05 2.77
C ALA A 287 1.30 20.73 2.21
N VAL A 288 0.72 19.56 2.57
CA VAL A 288 -0.66 19.20 2.21
C VAL A 288 -1.70 20.05 2.97
N GLY A 289 -1.31 20.73 4.06
CA GLY A 289 -2.22 21.52 4.91
C GLY A 289 -2.91 20.70 6.02
N MET A 290 -2.43 19.52 6.31
CA MET A 290 -2.94 18.63 7.38
C MET A 290 -2.28 18.92 8.75
N GLY A 291 -1.44 19.92 8.84
CA GLY A 291 -0.68 20.29 10.05
C GLY A 291 -1.44 21.22 11.04
N LYS A 292 -2.72 21.50 10.79
CA LYS A 292 -3.51 22.42 11.65
C LYS A 292 -4.50 21.68 12.51
#